data_fba16ca0bfe5b37cbb5cfb8caf32b5c1
#
_entry.id   fba16ca0bfe5b37cbb5cfb8caf32b5c1
#
_cell.length_a   1.000
_cell.length_b   1.000
_cell.length_c   1.000
_cell.angle_alpha   90.00
_cell.angle_beta   90.00
_cell.angle_gamma   90.00
#
_symmetry.space_group_name_H-M   'P 1'
#
loop_
_entity.id
_entity.type
_entity.pdbx_description
1 polymer ?
#
loop_
_entity_poly.entity_id
_entity_poly.type
_entity_poly.pdbx_seq_one_letter_code
_entity_poly.pdbx_strand_id
1 'polypeptide(L)'
;MNTDGVDDDLPFGLVVNPFSALGRGKRAAVRTARALAARGVRVVPISGRDAAHCREQLRAATGTGLRGLVLVGGDGILGLVLQVPEARRLPLGIVPAGSGNDFARQFELPHDPVAAVARILAAESAPRAVDLGVVHLPDPERPGQKREHWFAGGLSVGFDAAVNRRANAIRLPLGPVRYHLALIVEVLAIAPRAFSVRWSRSADADQDPAGRRAFTGLLATVMNIRAIGGGIPLTPQAEPDDGALDLLMVDACSTVRLLSVLGVLARGRHARLPEVRMERAERVGIEAGSEIAYADGEPVGVGPFEVSVAPGALRLLA
;
A
#
# COMPACT_ATOMS: atom_id res chain seq x y z
N MET A 1 -14.43 -30.94 5.18
CA MET A 1 -14.74 -31.19 3.78
C MET A 1 -15.45 -29.95 3.28
N ASN A 2 -14.73 -28.94 2.83
CA ASN A 2 -15.22 -27.83 2.00
C ASN A 2 -14.05 -27.48 1.09
N THR A 3 -14.02 -28.13 -0.06
CA THR A 3 -13.21 -27.72 -1.20
C THR A 3 -13.98 -26.57 -1.83
N ASP A 4 -13.63 -25.33 -1.51
CA ASP A 4 -13.97 -24.18 -2.34
C ASP A 4 -13.19 -24.33 -3.65
N GLY A 5 -13.72 -25.20 -4.53
CA GLY A 5 -13.20 -25.40 -5.87
C GLY A 5 -13.35 -24.07 -6.62
N VAL A 6 -12.25 -23.48 -7.00
CA VAL A 6 -12.23 -22.37 -7.96
C VAL A 6 -12.94 -22.89 -9.21
N ASP A 7 -14.06 -22.28 -9.59
CA ASP A 7 -14.77 -22.63 -10.81
C ASP A 7 -13.92 -22.16 -12.00
N ASP A 8 -13.20 -23.11 -12.60
CA ASP A 8 -12.29 -22.87 -13.73
C ASP A 8 -13.01 -22.25 -14.95
N ASP A 9 -14.33 -22.33 -14.99
CA ASP A 9 -15.16 -21.72 -16.03
C ASP A 9 -15.40 -20.23 -15.84
N LEU A 10 -15.15 -19.65 -14.66
CA LEU A 10 -15.28 -18.21 -14.46
C LEU A 10 -14.09 -17.43 -15.05
N PRO A 11 -14.33 -16.21 -15.60
CA PRO A 11 -13.25 -15.38 -16.13
C PRO A 11 -12.46 -14.69 -15.00
N PHE A 12 -11.23 -14.28 -15.30
CA PHE A 12 -10.53 -13.27 -14.51
C PHE A 12 -10.99 -11.85 -14.86
N GLY A 13 -11.10 -10.98 -13.87
CA GLY A 13 -11.16 -9.53 -14.10
C GLY A 13 -9.77 -8.99 -14.41
N LEU A 14 -9.55 -8.44 -15.61
CA LEU A 14 -8.30 -7.78 -15.98
C LEU A 14 -8.40 -6.28 -15.70
N VAL A 15 -7.88 -5.86 -14.54
CA VAL A 15 -7.94 -4.46 -14.09
C VAL A 15 -6.73 -3.70 -14.59
N VAL A 16 -6.97 -2.64 -15.36
CA VAL A 16 -5.89 -1.88 -16.00
C VAL A 16 -5.97 -0.41 -15.62
N ASN A 17 -4.83 0.16 -15.18
CA ASN A 17 -4.69 1.61 -15.12
C ASN A 17 -4.12 2.13 -16.45
N PRO A 18 -4.94 2.70 -17.34
CA PRO A 18 -4.49 3.15 -18.65
C PRO A 18 -3.50 4.33 -18.59
N PHE A 19 -3.45 5.03 -17.45
CA PHE A 19 -2.57 6.20 -17.23
C PHE A 19 -1.26 5.84 -16.55
N SER A 20 -1.03 4.56 -16.19
CA SER A 20 0.20 4.14 -15.53
C SER A 20 1.43 4.30 -16.43
N ALA A 21 2.48 4.87 -15.85
CA ALA A 21 3.84 4.92 -16.38
C ALA A 21 3.97 5.30 -17.87
N LEU A 22 3.33 6.42 -18.31
CA LEU A 22 3.46 6.98 -19.66
C LEU A 22 3.09 5.99 -20.79
N GLY A 23 2.03 5.20 -20.58
CA GLY A 23 1.53 4.25 -21.57
C GLY A 23 2.19 2.85 -21.52
N ARG A 24 3.16 2.62 -20.64
CA ARG A 24 3.70 1.26 -20.38
C ARG A 24 2.61 0.32 -19.88
N GLY A 25 1.66 0.82 -19.08
CA GLY A 25 0.51 0.08 -18.60
C GLY A 25 -0.35 -0.49 -19.75
N LYS A 26 -0.61 0.27 -20.81
CA LYS A 26 -1.36 -0.23 -21.98
C LYS A 26 -0.64 -1.38 -22.70
N ARG A 27 0.69 -1.26 -22.91
CA ARG A 27 1.49 -2.32 -23.54
C ARG A 27 1.53 -3.57 -22.68
N ALA A 28 1.71 -3.41 -21.38
CA ALA A 28 1.69 -4.52 -20.42
C ALA A 28 0.31 -5.20 -20.41
N ALA A 29 -0.79 -4.45 -20.41
CA ALA A 29 -2.15 -4.99 -20.44
C ALA A 29 -2.41 -5.85 -21.70
N VAL A 30 -2.01 -5.36 -22.88
CA VAL A 30 -2.14 -6.14 -24.14
C VAL A 30 -1.34 -7.42 -24.07
N ARG A 31 -0.09 -7.38 -23.57
CA ARG A 31 0.75 -8.58 -23.42
C ARG A 31 0.17 -9.55 -22.39
N THR A 32 -0.35 -9.04 -21.26
CA THR A 32 -1.02 -9.84 -20.24
C THR A 32 -2.27 -10.53 -20.79
N ALA A 33 -3.15 -9.79 -21.47
CA ALA A 33 -4.35 -10.35 -22.09
C ALA A 33 -4.01 -11.47 -23.11
N ARG A 34 -2.99 -11.26 -23.95
CA ARG A 34 -2.50 -12.29 -24.90
C ARG A 34 -1.93 -13.50 -24.19
N ALA A 35 -1.18 -13.31 -23.10
CA ALA A 35 -0.59 -14.39 -22.33
C ALA A 35 -1.64 -15.25 -21.61
N LEU A 36 -2.73 -14.62 -21.12
CA LEU A 36 -3.89 -15.32 -20.55
C LEU A 36 -4.66 -16.07 -21.63
N ALA A 37 -4.98 -15.42 -22.76
CA ALA A 37 -5.69 -16.06 -23.88
C ALA A 37 -4.93 -17.25 -24.47
N ALA A 38 -3.60 -17.17 -24.58
CA ALA A 38 -2.75 -18.28 -25.05
C ALA A 38 -2.80 -19.53 -24.13
N ARG A 39 -3.32 -19.35 -22.89
CA ARG A 39 -3.53 -20.43 -21.91
C ARG A 39 -5.01 -20.80 -21.72
N GLY A 40 -5.88 -20.32 -22.63
CA GLY A 40 -7.31 -20.60 -22.60
C GLY A 40 -8.08 -19.82 -21.52
N VAL A 41 -7.44 -18.87 -20.85
CA VAL A 41 -8.05 -18.11 -19.76
C VAL A 41 -8.91 -16.97 -20.30
N ARG A 42 -10.20 -16.95 -19.95
CA ARG A 42 -11.12 -15.86 -20.28
C ARG A 42 -10.90 -14.67 -19.35
N VAL A 43 -11.04 -13.45 -19.90
CA VAL A 43 -10.87 -12.21 -19.13
C VAL A 43 -12.01 -11.24 -19.37
N VAL A 44 -12.42 -10.54 -18.34
CA VAL A 44 -13.32 -9.38 -18.40
C VAL A 44 -12.45 -8.13 -18.21
N PRO A 45 -12.30 -7.27 -19.22
CA PRO A 45 -11.51 -6.05 -19.09
C PRO A 45 -12.23 -5.04 -18.19
N ILE A 46 -11.50 -4.52 -17.19
CA ILE A 46 -11.97 -3.54 -16.23
C ILE A 46 -11.03 -2.33 -16.29
N SER A 47 -11.55 -1.18 -16.67
CA SER A 47 -10.78 0.06 -16.69
C SER A 47 -11.72 1.26 -16.52
N GLY A 48 -11.18 2.40 -16.10
CA GLY A 48 -11.97 3.61 -15.94
C GLY A 48 -11.26 4.85 -16.47
N ARG A 49 -12.03 5.88 -16.79
CA ARG A 49 -11.50 7.22 -17.12
C ARG A 49 -10.88 7.91 -15.90
N ASP A 50 -11.28 7.50 -14.69
CA ASP A 50 -10.80 7.95 -13.39
C ASP A 50 -10.97 6.84 -12.35
N ALA A 51 -10.50 7.08 -11.11
CA ALA A 51 -10.57 6.11 -10.04
C ALA A 51 -12.01 5.77 -9.61
N ALA A 52 -12.93 6.74 -9.62
CA ALA A 52 -14.32 6.51 -9.25
C ALA A 52 -15.02 5.60 -10.26
N HIS A 53 -14.87 5.90 -11.55
CA HIS A 53 -15.41 5.08 -12.64
C HIS A 53 -14.76 3.66 -12.66
N CYS A 54 -13.47 3.56 -12.36
CA CYS A 54 -12.82 2.24 -12.28
C CYS A 54 -13.41 1.41 -11.13
N ARG A 55 -13.67 2.00 -9.95
CA ARG A 55 -14.33 1.31 -8.84
C ARG A 55 -15.76 0.88 -9.17
N GLU A 56 -16.50 1.69 -9.92
CA GLU A 56 -17.84 1.35 -10.39
C GLU A 56 -17.81 0.14 -11.33
N GLN A 57 -16.94 0.15 -12.34
CA GLN A 57 -16.74 -0.96 -13.26
C GLN A 57 -16.30 -2.23 -12.53
N LEU A 58 -15.45 -2.09 -11.53
CA LEU A 58 -14.97 -3.21 -10.72
C LEU A 58 -16.11 -3.85 -9.91
N ARG A 59 -16.96 -3.04 -9.26
CA ARG A 59 -18.17 -3.55 -8.56
C ARG A 59 -19.13 -4.26 -9.50
N ALA A 60 -19.39 -3.68 -10.69
CA ALA A 60 -20.26 -4.30 -11.68
C ALA A 60 -19.70 -5.66 -12.13
N ALA A 61 -18.40 -5.74 -12.44
CA ALA A 61 -17.75 -6.98 -12.86
C ALA A 61 -17.73 -8.06 -11.76
N THR A 62 -17.45 -7.68 -10.50
CA THR A 62 -17.48 -8.65 -9.39
C THR A 62 -18.88 -9.23 -9.16
N GLY A 63 -19.94 -8.46 -9.43
CA GLY A 63 -21.32 -8.93 -9.37
C GLY A 63 -21.69 -9.98 -10.42
N THR A 64 -20.94 -10.11 -11.52
CA THR A 64 -21.20 -11.12 -12.56
C THR A 64 -20.47 -12.47 -12.33
N GLY A 65 -19.67 -12.56 -11.30
CA GLY A 65 -18.84 -13.72 -10.99
C GLY A 65 -17.48 -13.68 -11.67
N LEU A 66 -16.42 -13.60 -10.86
CA LEU A 66 -15.03 -13.66 -11.29
C LEU A 66 -14.29 -14.67 -10.40
N ARG A 67 -13.38 -15.48 -10.98
CA ARG A 67 -12.53 -16.39 -10.18
C ARG A 67 -11.37 -15.68 -9.51
N GLY A 68 -11.00 -14.49 -9.99
CA GLY A 68 -9.92 -13.67 -9.46
C GLY A 68 -9.73 -12.39 -10.27
N LEU A 69 -8.77 -11.59 -9.85
CA LEU A 69 -8.39 -10.35 -10.53
C LEU A 69 -6.92 -10.40 -10.94
N VAL A 70 -6.63 -9.92 -12.14
CA VAL A 70 -5.27 -9.65 -12.62
C VAL A 70 -5.10 -8.15 -12.76
N LEU A 71 -4.27 -7.55 -11.90
CA LEU A 71 -4.00 -6.12 -11.88
C LEU A 71 -2.79 -5.79 -12.75
N VAL A 72 -2.95 -4.93 -13.74
CA VAL A 72 -1.84 -4.44 -14.56
C VAL A 72 -1.57 -2.99 -14.21
N GLY A 73 -0.53 -2.74 -13.42
CA GLY A 73 -0.21 -1.41 -12.94
C GLY A 73 0.81 -1.40 -11.80
N GLY A 74 0.80 -0.36 -11.00
CA GLY A 74 1.62 -0.21 -9.79
C GLY A 74 0.76 -0.21 -8.52
N ASP A 75 1.36 0.27 -7.42
CA ASP A 75 0.74 0.29 -6.10
C ASP A 75 -0.62 1.01 -6.07
N GLY A 76 -0.80 2.08 -6.85
CA GLY A 76 -2.07 2.81 -6.92
C GLY A 76 -3.26 2.02 -7.47
N ILE A 77 -3.06 1.04 -8.40
CA ILE A 77 -4.18 0.19 -8.84
C ILE A 77 -4.54 -0.84 -7.77
N LEU A 78 -3.55 -1.34 -7.04
CA LEU A 78 -3.77 -2.20 -5.89
C LEU A 78 -4.57 -1.44 -4.82
N GLY A 79 -4.11 -0.25 -4.41
CA GLY A 79 -4.81 0.61 -3.46
C GLY A 79 -6.28 0.90 -3.86
N LEU A 80 -6.55 1.13 -5.15
CA LEU A 80 -7.91 1.31 -5.66
C LEU A 80 -8.78 0.06 -5.46
N VAL A 81 -8.25 -1.11 -5.79
CA VAL A 81 -8.97 -2.40 -5.69
C VAL A 81 -9.28 -2.73 -4.24
N LEU A 82 -8.37 -2.44 -3.32
CA LEU A 82 -8.56 -2.67 -1.89
C LEU A 82 -9.74 -1.89 -1.30
N GLN A 83 -10.15 -0.76 -1.90
CA GLN A 83 -11.33 0.01 -1.45
C GLN A 83 -12.66 -0.57 -1.94
N VAL A 84 -12.65 -1.68 -2.70
CA VAL A 84 -13.86 -2.35 -3.18
C VAL A 84 -13.99 -3.69 -2.45
N PRO A 85 -14.90 -3.83 -1.46
CA PRO A 85 -14.97 -5.00 -0.58
C PRO A 85 -15.13 -6.32 -1.34
N GLU A 86 -15.94 -6.35 -2.38
CA GLU A 86 -16.20 -7.53 -3.22
C GLU A 86 -14.93 -7.96 -3.97
N ALA A 87 -14.19 -6.98 -4.49
CA ALA A 87 -12.94 -7.21 -5.23
C ALA A 87 -11.81 -7.68 -4.31
N ARG A 88 -11.70 -7.12 -3.10
CA ARG A 88 -10.68 -7.47 -2.11
C ARG A 88 -10.77 -8.94 -1.67
N ARG A 89 -11.97 -9.54 -1.71
CA ARG A 89 -12.20 -10.95 -1.35
C ARG A 89 -11.74 -11.94 -2.43
N LEU A 90 -11.52 -11.47 -3.66
CA LEU A 90 -11.07 -12.33 -4.76
C LEU A 90 -9.55 -12.57 -4.70
N PRO A 91 -9.07 -13.71 -5.19
CA PRO A 91 -7.63 -13.91 -5.42
C PRO A 91 -7.09 -12.86 -6.38
N LEU A 92 -5.90 -12.33 -6.10
CA LEU A 92 -5.31 -11.16 -6.74
C LEU A 92 -3.94 -11.49 -7.32
N GLY A 93 -3.79 -11.42 -8.65
CA GLY A 93 -2.50 -11.45 -9.33
C GLY A 93 -2.07 -10.05 -9.76
N ILE A 94 -0.78 -9.76 -9.72
CA ILE A 94 -0.22 -8.46 -10.09
C ILE A 94 0.78 -8.60 -11.22
N VAL A 95 0.62 -7.81 -12.27
CA VAL A 95 1.60 -7.60 -13.35
C VAL A 95 2.18 -6.21 -13.18
N PRO A 96 3.42 -6.08 -12.65
CA PRO A 96 4.00 -4.79 -12.30
C PRO A 96 4.24 -3.93 -13.54
N ALA A 97 3.54 -2.80 -13.64
CA ALA A 97 3.65 -1.86 -14.76
C ALA A 97 3.65 -0.39 -14.29
N GLY A 98 3.76 -0.14 -13.00
CA GLY A 98 3.88 1.17 -12.38
C GLY A 98 5.32 1.70 -12.32
N SER A 99 5.50 2.86 -11.67
CA SER A 99 6.82 3.47 -11.46
C SER A 99 7.51 3.03 -10.16
N GLY A 100 6.74 2.73 -9.10
CA GLY A 100 7.24 2.26 -7.80
C GLY A 100 7.27 0.74 -7.73
N ASN A 101 6.11 0.13 -7.78
CA ASN A 101 5.87 -1.30 -7.65
C ASN A 101 6.46 -1.88 -6.35
N ASP A 102 6.28 -1.16 -5.24
CA ASP A 102 6.88 -1.52 -3.96
C ASP A 102 6.29 -2.82 -3.41
N PHE A 103 4.96 -2.98 -3.53
CA PHE A 103 4.30 -4.22 -3.17
C PHE A 103 4.78 -5.39 -4.05
N ALA A 104 4.87 -5.20 -5.36
CA ALA A 104 5.35 -6.25 -6.25
C ALA A 104 6.82 -6.62 -5.97
N ARG A 105 7.64 -5.65 -5.57
CA ARG A 105 9.04 -5.87 -5.15
C ARG A 105 9.13 -6.68 -3.86
N GLN A 106 8.24 -6.45 -2.89
CA GLN A 106 8.17 -7.21 -1.65
C GLN A 106 8.01 -8.71 -1.90
N PHE A 107 7.21 -9.09 -2.90
CA PHE A 107 6.91 -10.47 -3.27
C PHE A 107 7.71 -10.97 -4.48
N GLU A 108 8.72 -10.21 -4.92
CA GLU A 108 9.58 -10.57 -6.06
C GLU A 108 8.79 -10.95 -7.33
N LEU A 109 7.70 -10.22 -7.59
CA LEU A 109 6.83 -10.52 -8.72
C LEU A 109 7.52 -10.19 -10.05
N PRO A 110 7.39 -11.07 -11.08
CA PRO A 110 8.01 -10.85 -12.36
C PRO A 110 7.52 -9.58 -13.06
N HIS A 111 8.45 -8.78 -13.60
CA HIS A 111 8.11 -7.59 -14.39
C HIS A 111 7.68 -7.93 -15.83
N ASP A 112 8.09 -9.07 -16.36
CA ASP A 112 7.62 -9.54 -17.67
C ASP A 112 6.19 -10.07 -17.57
N PRO A 113 5.23 -9.53 -18.36
CA PRO A 113 3.83 -9.95 -18.28
C PRO A 113 3.59 -11.44 -18.52
N VAL A 114 4.41 -12.09 -19.36
CA VAL A 114 4.25 -13.54 -19.66
C VAL A 114 4.67 -14.38 -18.46
N ALA A 115 5.78 -14.01 -17.82
CA ALA A 115 6.26 -14.67 -16.61
C ALA A 115 5.32 -14.42 -15.42
N ALA A 116 4.80 -13.17 -15.29
CA ALA A 116 3.83 -12.83 -14.26
C ALA A 116 2.53 -13.66 -14.40
N VAL A 117 1.98 -13.77 -15.60
CA VAL A 117 0.80 -14.60 -15.87
C VAL A 117 1.07 -16.08 -15.54
N ALA A 118 2.23 -16.61 -15.91
CA ALA A 118 2.57 -17.99 -15.59
C ALA A 118 2.60 -18.22 -14.06
N ARG A 119 3.16 -17.29 -13.30
CA ARG A 119 3.20 -17.35 -11.83
C ARG A 119 1.81 -17.24 -11.21
N ILE A 120 0.98 -16.29 -11.69
CA ILE A 120 -0.40 -16.10 -11.24
C ILE A 120 -1.20 -17.40 -11.38
N LEU A 121 -1.18 -18.02 -12.56
CA LEU A 121 -1.94 -19.26 -12.82
C LEU A 121 -1.40 -20.46 -12.01
N ALA A 122 -0.10 -20.53 -11.80
CA ALA A 122 0.49 -21.57 -10.95
C ALA A 122 0.09 -21.45 -9.48
N ALA A 123 -0.21 -20.25 -9.02
CA ALA A 123 -0.58 -19.96 -7.61
C ALA A 123 -2.11 -20.07 -7.34
N GLU A 124 -2.94 -20.33 -8.35
CA GLU A 124 -4.41 -20.37 -8.17
C GLU A 124 -4.88 -21.41 -7.16
N SER A 125 -4.26 -22.57 -7.13
CA SER A 125 -4.63 -23.65 -6.20
C SER A 125 -4.22 -23.38 -4.74
N ALA A 126 -3.26 -22.48 -4.51
CA ALA A 126 -2.74 -22.14 -3.19
C ALA A 126 -2.34 -20.66 -3.11
N PRO A 127 -3.29 -19.73 -3.14
CA PRO A 127 -2.98 -18.31 -3.00
C PRO A 127 -2.29 -18.03 -1.65
N ARG A 128 -1.27 -17.18 -1.67
CA ARG A 128 -0.59 -16.74 -0.45
C ARG A 128 -1.50 -15.79 0.33
N ALA A 129 -1.75 -16.08 1.61
CA ALA A 129 -2.41 -15.17 2.52
C ALA A 129 -1.44 -14.00 2.83
N VAL A 130 -1.93 -12.77 2.68
CA VAL A 130 -1.16 -11.55 2.96
C VAL A 130 -2.00 -10.63 3.81
N ASP A 131 -1.38 -10.03 4.81
CA ASP A 131 -2.01 -9.09 5.71
C ASP A 131 -2.24 -7.75 5.01
N LEU A 132 -3.23 -7.03 5.47
CA LEU A 132 -3.50 -5.65 5.06
C LEU A 132 -3.58 -4.75 6.29
N GLY A 133 -3.26 -3.49 6.11
CA GLY A 133 -3.56 -2.48 7.11
C GLY A 133 -4.93 -1.85 6.83
N VAL A 134 -5.65 -1.53 7.90
CA VAL A 134 -6.92 -0.79 7.87
C VAL A 134 -6.78 0.43 8.75
N VAL A 135 -6.98 1.62 8.19
CA VAL A 135 -7.06 2.85 8.97
C VAL A 135 -8.52 3.28 9.11
N HIS A 136 -8.93 3.50 10.35
CA HIS A 136 -10.21 4.09 10.73
C HIS A 136 -9.98 5.56 11.06
N LEU A 137 -10.74 6.42 10.45
CA LEU A 137 -10.64 7.87 10.65
C LEU A 137 -12.04 8.49 10.63
N PRO A 138 -12.21 9.73 11.19
CA PRO A 138 -13.48 10.41 11.16
C PRO A 138 -14.03 10.55 9.76
N ASP A 139 -15.32 10.27 9.57
CA ASP A 139 -15.99 10.48 8.29
C ASP A 139 -16.43 11.95 8.17
N PRO A 140 -15.89 12.74 7.22
CA PRO A 140 -16.25 14.14 7.09
C PRO A 140 -17.69 14.34 6.59
N GLU A 141 -18.27 13.33 5.92
CA GLU A 141 -19.65 13.40 5.40
C GLU A 141 -20.69 12.93 6.44
N ARG A 142 -20.24 12.18 7.48
CA ARG A 142 -21.10 11.58 8.50
C ARG A 142 -20.52 11.82 9.89
N PRO A 143 -20.74 13.00 10.50
CA PRO A 143 -20.22 13.33 11.82
C PRO A 143 -20.53 12.25 12.87
N GLY A 144 -19.54 11.85 13.64
CA GLY A 144 -19.65 10.79 14.63
C GLY A 144 -19.48 9.36 14.09
N GLN A 145 -19.39 9.18 12.78
CA GLN A 145 -19.03 7.88 12.18
C GLN A 145 -17.55 7.85 11.81
N LYS A 146 -17.02 6.62 11.71
CA LYS A 146 -15.68 6.36 11.18
C LYS A 146 -15.82 5.74 9.80
N ARG A 147 -14.90 6.09 8.89
CA ARG A 147 -14.70 5.43 7.61
C ARG A 147 -13.43 4.61 7.64
N GLU A 148 -13.41 3.56 6.85
CA GLU A 148 -12.24 2.70 6.68
C GLU A 148 -11.51 3.05 5.38
N HIS A 149 -10.19 2.93 5.44
CA HIS A 149 -9.37 2.92 4.24
C HIS A 149 -8.33 1.81 4.36
N TRP A 150 -8.25 0.95 3.35
CA TRP A 150 -7.39 -0.22 3.31
C TRP A 150 -6.08 0.09 2.60
N PHE A 151 -4.98 -0.47 3.09
CA PHE A 151 -3.67 -0.31 2.46
C PHE A 151 -2.85 -1.61 2.52
N ALA A 152 -1.99 -1.79 1.52
CA ALA A 152 -1.10 -2.94 1.41
C ALA A 152 0.35 -2.61 1.77
N GLY A 153 0.78 -1.37 1.56
CA GLY A 153 2.13 -0.90 1.79
C GLY A 153 2.31 -0.23 3.14
N GLY A 154 1.67 0.91 3.35
CA GLY A 154 1.80 1.65 4.61
C GLY A 154 0.96 2.91 4.68
N LEU A 155 0.78 3.39 5.92
CA LEU A 155 0.15 4.66 6.28
C LEU A 155 1.23 5.61 6.81
N SER A 156 1.36 6.77 6.18
CA SER A 156 2.36 7.80 6.49
C SER A 156 1.72 9.04 7.08
N VAL A 157 2.27 9.54 8.21
CA VAL A 157 1.86 10.81 8.85
C VAL A 157 3.10 11.64 9.15
N GLY A 158 3.14 12.89 8.67
CA GLY A 158 4.26 13.81 8.90
C GLY A 158 5.16 14.00 7.67
N PHE A 159 6.48 13.87 7.84
CA PHE A 159 7.48 14.18 6.80
C PHE A 159 7.30 13.35 5.52
N ASP A 160 7.13 12.04 5.64
CA ASP A 160 6.93 11.15 4.51
C ASP A 160 5.59 11.41 3.80
N ALA A 161 4.54 11.76 4.54
CA ALA A 161 3.27 12.24 3.99
C ALA A 161 3.45 13.56 3.23
N ALA A 162 4.29 14.48 3.73
CA ALA A 162 4.62 15.74 3.04
C ALA A 162 5.40 15.46 1.72
N VAL A 163 6.33 14.53 1.73
CA VAL A 163 7.04 14.06 0.50
C VAL A 163 6.03 13.49 -0.51
N ASN A 164 5.11 12.63 -0.09
CA ASN A 164 4.07 12.07 -0.95
C ASN A 164 3.18 13.17 -1.55
N ARG A 165 2.71 14.12 -0.73
CA ARG A 165 1.91 15.27 -1.20
C ARG A 165 2.65 16.06 -2.26
N ARG A 166 3.93 16.40 -2.05
CA ARG A 166 4.75 17.15 -2.99
C ARG A 166 5.02 16.36 -4.27
N ALA A 167 5.36 15.09 -4.16
CA ALA A 167 5.59 14.22 -5.31
C ALA A 167 4.34 14.11 -6.19
N ASN A 168 3.15 14.02 -5.57
CA ASN A 168 1.87 13.99 -6.27
C ASN A 168 1.51 15.32 -6.94
N ALA A 169 1.99 16.46 -6.41
CA ALA A 169 1.81 17.79 -7.01
C ALA A 169 2.73 18.02 -8.23
N ILE A 170 3.82 17.29 -8.38
CA ILE A 170 4.72 17.39 -9.54
C ILE A 170 4.07 16.71 -10.75
N ARG A 171 3.56 17.52 -11.69
CA ARG A 171 2.89 17.05 -12.91
C ARG A 171 3.85 16.65 -14.04
N LEU A 172 5.16 16.84 -13.87
CA LEU A 172 6.16 16.45 -14.84
C LEU A 172 6.34 14.93 -14.87
N PRO A 173 6.58 14.30 -16.04
CA PRO A 173 6.71 12.86 -16.20
C PRO A 173 8.08 12.33 -15.73
N LEU A 174 8.47 12.65 -14.50
CA LEU A 174 9.78 12.33 -13.92
C LEU A 174 9.87 10.91 -13.33
N GLY A 175 8.78 10.13 -13.39
CA GLY A 175 8.77 8.79 -12.81
C GLY A 175 9.17 8.78 -11.31
N PRO A 176 10.07 7.87 -10.87
CA PRO A 176 10.52 7.82 -9.48
C PRO A 176 11.32 9.05 -9.05
N VAL A 177 11.95 9.78 -9.98
CA VAL A 177 12.77 10.97 -9.69
C VAL A 177 11.98 12.07 -8.99
N ARG A 178 10.65 12.15 -9.22
CA ARG A 178 9.77 13.09 -8.51
C ARG A 178 9.80 12.92 -6.99
N TYR A 179 9.90 11.67 -6.50
CA TYR A 179 10.00 11.39 -5.07
C TYR A 179 11.33 11.83 -4.48
N HIS A 180 12.44 11.64 -5.20
CA HIS A 180 13.75 12.13 -4.77
C HIS A 180 13.80 13.67 -4.72
N LEU A 181 13.22 14.35 -5.73
CA LEU A 181 13.12 15.79 -5.73
C LEU A 181 12.22 16.30 -4.60
N ALA A 182 11.05 15.68 -4.40
CA ALA A 182 10.17 16.01 -3.31
C ALA A 182 10.85 15.79 -1.94
N LEU A 183 11.58 14.70 -1.78
CA LEU A 183 12.37 14.40 -0.59
C LEU A 183 13.38 15.51 -0.28
N ILE A 184 14.17 15.95 -1.27
CA ILE A 184 15.17 17.01 -1.09
C ILE A 184 14.48 18.30 -0.62
N VAL A 185 13.38 18.70 -1.25
CA VAL A 185 12.68 19.93 -0.90
C VAL A 185 12.06 19.84 0.50
N GLU A 186 11.45 18.70 0.87
CA GLU A 186 10.87 18.52 2.20
C GLU A 186 11.95 18.44 3.30
N VAL A 187 13.12 17.87 3.01
CA VAL A 187 14.27 17.91 3.94
C VAL A 187 14.71 19.36 4.25
N LEU A 188 14.69 20.22 3.26
CA LEU A 188 15.05 21.65 3.45
C LEU A 188 13.95 22.44 4.17
N ALA A 189 12.69 21.99 4.06
CA ALA A 189 11.52 22.63 4.66
C ALA A 189 11.06 21.92 5.95
N ILE A 190 11.94 21.10 6.55
CA ILE A 190 11.57 20.24 7.67
C ILE A 190 10.99 21.02 8.85
N ALA A 191 9.81 20.63 9.30
CA ALA A 191 9.16 21.18 10.48
C ALA A 191 8.73 20.02 11.41
N PRO A 192 9.30 19.92 12.61
CA PRO A 192 8.87 18.96 13.60
C PRO A 192 7.40 19.18 14.01
N ARG A 193 6.69 18.11 14.31
CA ARG A 193 5.28 18.10 14.71
C ARG A 193 5.09 17.35 16.02
N ALA A 194 4.05 17.69 16.75
CA ALA A 194 3.66 16.95 17.95
C ALA A 194 2.88 15.71 17.55
N PHE A 195 3.30 14.57 18.05
CA PHE A 195 2.65 13.27 17.89
C PHE A 195 2.27 12.71 19.26
N SER A 196 1.09 12.09 19.34
CA SER A 196 0.71 11.15 20.39
C SER A 196 0.41 9.81 19.74
N VAL A 197 1.23 8.81 20.03
CA VAL A 197 1.14 7.47 19.43
C VAL A 197 0.93 6.46 20.54
N ARG A 198 -0.01 5.55 20.34
CA ARG A 198 -0.23 4.36 21.16
C ARG A 198 -0.22 3.12 20.29
N TRP A 199 0.26 2.00 20.82
CA TRP A 199 0.29 0.74 20.09
C TRP A 199 0.02 -0.44 21.02
N SER A 200 -0.56 -1.50 20.45
CA SER A 200 -0.82 -2.75 21.14
C SER A 200 -0.40 -3.94 20.27
N ARG A 201 0.06 -4.99 20.94
CA ARG A 201 0.38 -6.29 20.33
C ARG A 201 -0.78 -7.28 20.39
N SER A 202 -1.95 -6.82 20.79
CA SER A 202 -3.18 -7.59 20.85
C SER A 202 -4.32 -6.85 20.16
N ALA A 203 -5.19 -7.59 19.50
CA ALA A 203 -6.42 -7.07 18.92
C ALA A 203 -7.34 -6.41 19.97
N ASP A 204 -7.27 -6.84 21.25
CA ASP A 204 -7.97 -6.25 22.39
C ASP A 204 -7.15 -5.09 23.02
N ALA A 205 -7.00 -4.01 22.26
CA ALA A 205 -6.16 -2.85 22.62
C ALA A 205 -6.58 -2.13 23.93
N ASP A 206 -7.81 -2.28 24.38
CA ASP A 206 -8.32 -1.64 25.60
C ASP A 206 -7.81 -2.32 26.88
N GLN A 207 -7.27 -3.54 26.80
CA GLN A 207 -6.85 -4.31 27.96
C GLN A 207 -5.33 -4.31 28.21
N ASP A 208 -4.48 -4.09 27.19
CA ASP A 208 -3.03 -4.04 27.37
C ASP A 208 -2.33 -3.20 26.30
N PRO A 209 -2.19 -1.87 26.47
CA PRO A 209 -1.37 -1.07 25.58
C PRO A 209 0.10 -1.45 25.77
N ALA A 210 0.71 -2.05 24.73
CA ALA A 210 2.13 -2.39 24.74
C ALA A 210 3.02 -1.14 24.87
N GLY A 211 2.47 0.03 24.47
CA GLY A 211 3.17 1.29 24.68
C GLY A 211 2.36 2.53 24.25
N ARG A 212 2.82 3.66 24.82
CA ARG A 212 2.35 4.99 24.46
C ARG A 212 3.51 5.96 24.47
N ARG A 213 3.51 6.89 23.50
CA ARG A 213 4.52 7.93 23.41
C ARG A 213 3.95 9.24 22.87
N ALA A 214 4.19 10.32 23.62
CA ALA A 214 4.04 11.68 23.13
C ALA A 214 5.43 12.23 22.81
N PHE A 215 5.64 12.77 21.62
CA PHE A 215 6.94 13.28 21.17
C PHE A 215 6.78 14.38 20.13
N THR A 216 7.83 15.19 20.00
CA THR A 216 7.99 16.08 18.85
C THR A 216 8.87 15.37 17.84
N GLY A 217 8.34 15.11 16.66
CA GLY A 217 8.98 14.25 15.67
C GLY A 217 8.81 14.72 14.25
N LEU A 218 9.41 13.96 13.34
CA LEU A 218 9.34 14.18 11.89
C LEU A 218 8.22 13.37 11.26
N LEU A 219 8.02 12.13 11.73
CA LEU A 219 7.02 11.22 11.20
C LEU A 219 6.60 10.16 12.22
N ALA A 220 5.40 9.62 12.00
CA ALA A 220 4.93 8.36 12.52
C ALA A 220 4.29 7.58 11.36
N THR A 221 4.85 6.45 11.01
CA THR A 221 4.46 5.66 9.83
C THR A 221 4.19 4.22 10.23
N VAL A 222 3.09 3.66 9.75
CA VAL A 222 2.70 2.27 9.99
C VAL A 222 2.84 1.50 8.69
N MET A 223 3.68 0.48 8.69
CA MET A 223 4.07 -0.25 7.50
C MET A 223 3.62 -1.71 7.56
N ASN A 224 3.27 -2.26 6.41
CA ASN A 224 3.00 -3.68 6.20
C ASN A 224 4.08 -4.34 5.33
N ILE A 225 4.83 -3.55 4.55
CA ILE A 225 5.93 -4.01 3.70
C ILE A 225 7.23 -3.25 4.01
N ARG A 226 8.36 -3.79 3.55
CA ARG A 226 9.69 -3.29 3.90
C ARG A 226 10.01 -1.90 3.36
N ALA A 227 9.45 -1.53 2.22
CA ALA A 227 9.83 -0.31 1.51
C ALA A 227 8.65 0.35 0.81
N ILE A 228 8.69 1.68 0.67
CA ILE A 228 7.76 2.49 -0.12
C ILE A 228 8.52 3.55 -0.91
N GLY A 229 7.80 4.28 -1.78
CA GLY A 229 8.38 5.40 -2.53
C GLY A 229 9.40 4.99 -3.59
N GLY A 230 9.29 3.77 -4.14
CA GLY A 230 10.20 3.25 -5.15
C GLY A 230 11.40 2.50 -4.54
N GLY A 231 11.22 1.88 -3.39
CA GLY A 231 12.21 1.02 -2.75
C GLY A 231 12.97 1.67 -1.58
N ILE A 232 12.45 2.74 -0.99
CA ILE A 232 13.03 3.32 0.24
C ILE A 232 12.70 2.39 1.42
N PRO A 233 13.69 1.72 2.04
CA PRO A 233 13.46 0.72 3.09
C PRO A 233 13.16 1.38 4.44
N LEU A 234 11.89 1.70 4.71
CA LEU A 234 11.47 2.32 5.98
C LEU A 234 11.45 1.33 7.13
N THR A 235 10.98 0.11 6.90
CA THR A 235 10.89 -0.97 7.89
C THR A 235 11.47 -2.25 7.31
N PRO A 236 12.81 -2.39 7.25
CA PRO A 236 13.47 -3.51 6.57
C PRO A 236 13.12 -4.91 7.11
N GLN A 237 12.58 -4.96 8.34
CA GLN A 237 12.14 -6.19 9.02
C GLN A 237 10.69 -6.55 8.78
N ALA A 238 9.89 -5.69 8.11
CA ALA A 238 8.46 -5.92 7.92
C ALA A 238 8.19 -7.21 7.13
N GLU A 239 7.25 -8.01 7.64
CA GLU A 239 6.79 -9.25 7.03
C GLU A 239 5.26 -9.18 6.85
N PRO A 240 4.75 -9.17 5.60
CA PRO A 240 3.36 -8.88 5.31
C PRO A 240 2.39 -10.07 5.52
N ASP A 241 2.79 -11.09 6.27
CA ASP A 241 2.02 -12.30 6.54
C ASP A 241 2.25 -12.86 7.96
N ASP A 242 2.65 -11.98 8.90
CA ASP A 242 2.98 -12.37 10.28
C ASP A 242 1.97 -11.86 11.33
N GLY A 243 0.85 -11.29 10.87
CA GLY A 243 -0.25 -10.80 11.72
C GLY A 243 0.05 -9.48 12.42
N ALA A 244 1.09 -8.73 12.02
CA ALA A 244 1.47 -7.48 12.64
C ALA A 244 1.81 -6.39 11.62
N LEU A 245 1.83 -5.14 12.08
CA LEU A 245 2.32 -3.98 11.35
C LEU A 245 3.56 -3.42 12.05
N ASP A 246 4.43 -2.79 11.28
CA ASP A 246 5.63 -2.14 11.79
C ASP A 246 5.41 -0.63 11.95
N LEU A 247 5.46 -0.15 13.18
CA LEU A 247 5.37 1.26 13.51
C LEU A 247 6.78 1.87 13.53
N LEU A 248 7.02 2.84 12.66
CA LEU A 248 8.24 3.65 12.62
C LEU A 248 7.93 5.05 13.18
N MET A 249 8.67 5.47 14.18
CA MET A 249 8.65 6.82 14.74
C MET A 249 10.03 7.45 14.61
N VAL A 250 10.09 8.70 14.15
CA VAL A 250 11.35 9.45 14.01
C VAL A 250 11.25 10.76 14.77
N ASP A 251 12.10 10.93 15.77
CA ASP A 251 12.19 12.13 16.57
C ASP A 251 12.67 13.34 15.77
N ALA A 252 12.38 14.53 16.25
CA ALA A 252 12.89 15.76 15.68
C ALA A 252 14.42 15.77 15.69
N CYS A 253 15.01 16.10 14.55
CA CYS A 253 16.44 16.32 14.44
C CYS A 253 16.72 17.50 13.49
N SER A 254 17.96 17.99 13.49
CA SER A 254 18.37 19.07 12.60
C SER A 254 18.41 18.60 11.14
N THR A 255 18.27 19.53 10.20
CA THR A 255 18.37 19.25 8.76
C THR A 255 19.69 18.56 8.39
N VAL A 256 20.80 18.99 9.00
CA VAL A 256 22.13 18.38 8.77
C VAL A 256 22.13 16.90 9.24
N ARG A 257 21.54 16.65 10.41
CA ARG A 257 21.40 15.30 10.95
C ARG A 257 20.51 14.43 10.05
N LEU A 258 19.38 14.96 9.57
CA LEU A 258 18.48 14.27 8.64
C LEU A 258 19.19 13.86 7.34
N LEU A 259 20.03 14.72 6.76
CA LEU A 259 20.82 14.36 5.57
C LEU A 259 21.74 13.16 5.82
N SER A 260 22.37 13.09 7.01
CA SER A 260 23.17 11.91 7.39
C SER A 260 22.29 10.66 7.60
N VAL A 261 21.07 10.82 8.15
CA VAL A 261 20.09 9.75 8.33
C VAL A 261 19.65 9.16 6.98
N LEU A 262 19.43 10.00 5.96
CA LEU A 262 19.03 9.53 4.61
C LEU A 262 20.05 8.57 4.00
N GLY A 263 21.36 8.82 4.19
CA GLY A 263 22.39 7.91 3.72
C GLY A 263 22.40 6.55 4.44
N VAL A 264 21.99 6.52 5.71
CA VAL A 264 21.86 5.29 6.50
C VAL A 264 20.52 4.60 6.16
N LEU A 265 19.45 5.36 5.95
CA LEU A 265 18.14 4.88 5.51
C LEU A 265 18.24 4.10 4.18
N ALA A 266 18.93 4.65 3.19
CA ALA A 266 19.13 3.99 1.89
C ALA A 266 19.78 2.59 2.00
N ARG A 267 20.47 2.32 3.13
CA ARG A 267 21.09 1.02 3.43
C ARG A 267 20.27 0.16 4.39
N GLY A 268 19.06 0.61 4.78
CA GLY A 268 18.20 -0.10 5.74
C GLY A 268 18.76 -0.21 7.15
N ARG A 269 19.73 0.67 7.54
CA ARG A 269 20.43 0.60 8.84
C ARG A 269 19.97 1.65 9.85
N HIS A 270 18.95 2.43 9.52
CA HIS A 270 18.47 3.56 10.33
C HIS A 270 17.81 3.13 11.65
N ALA A 271 17.35 1.88 11.79
CA ALA A 271 16.83 1.34 13.05
C ALA A 271 17.80 1.46 14.24
N ARG A 272 19.11 1.66 13.99
CA ARG A 272 20.14 1.82 15.01
C ARG A 272 20.38 3.27 15.44
N LEU A 273 19.70 4.21 14.80
CA LEU A 273 19.86 5.64 15.10
C LEU A 273 19.05 6.01 16.34
N PRO A 274 19.57 6.87 17.22
CA PRO A 274 18.88 7.24 18.46
C PRO A 274 17.56 7.97 18.24
N GLU A 275 17.40 8.62 17.09
CA GLU A 275 16.17 9.33 16.73
C GLU A 275 15.07 8.38 16.20
N VAL A 276 15.42 7.13 15.90
CA VAL A 276 14.52 6.16 15.29
C VAL A 276 14.02 5.16 16.31
N ARG A 277 12.72 4.96 16.34
CA ARG A 277 12.08 3.86 17.07
C ARG A 277 11.22 3.03 16.14
N MET A 278 11.32 1.72 16.29
CA MET A 278 10.48 0.75 15.57
C MET A 278 9.82 -0.15 16.59
N GLU A 279 8.51 -0.35 16.42
CA GLU A 279 7.70 -1.25 17.25
C GLU A 279 6.85 -2.11 16.33
N ARG A 280 6.55 -3.33 16.77
CA ARG A 280 5.56 -4.18 16.10
C ARG A 280 4.24 -4.12 16.84
N ALA A 281 3.14 -4.02 16.09
CA ALA A 281 1.83 -3.84 16.69
C ALA A 281 0.72 -4.42 15.79
N GLU A 282 -0.32 -4.92 16.42
CA GLU A 282 -1.58 -5.25 15.73
C GLU A 282 -2.50 -4.03 15.61
N ARG A 283 -2.35 -3.08 16.56
CA ARG A 283 -3.11 -1.82 16.56
C ARG A 283 -2.21 -0.64 16.88
N VAL A 284 -2.44 0.46 16.17
CA VAL A 284 -1.72 1.73 16.36
C VAL A 284 -2.72 2.88 16.32
N GLY A 285 -2.73 3.71 17.35
CA GLY A 285 -3.43 4.99 17.37
C GLY A 285 -2.44 6.14 17.14
N ILE A 286 -2.73 7.06 16.23
CA ILE A 286 -1.89 8.22 15.93
C ILE A 286 -2.74 9.50 16.00
N GLU A 287 -2.29 10.44 16.81
CA GLU A 287 -2.79 11.82 16.83
C GLU A 287 -1.65 12.75 16.42
N ALA A 288 -1.89 13.58 15.42
CA ALA A 288 -0.90 14.48 14.82
C ALA A 288 -1.52 15.83 14.41
N GLY A 289 -2.44 16.35 15.21
CA GLY A 289 -3.13 17.62 14.94
C GLY A 289 -3.86 17.62 13.60
N SER A 290 -3.55 18.57 12.74
CA SER A 290 -4.17 18.76 11.43
C SER A 290 -3.40 18.09 10.28
N GLU A 291 -2.46 17.19 10.58
CA GLU A 291 -1.68 16.50 9.54
C GLU A 291 -2.57 15.55 8.73
N ILE A 292 -2.37 15.59 7.42
CA ILE A 292 -3.05 14.66 6.49
C ILE A 292 -2.21 13.39 6.41
N ALA A 293 -2.84 12.23 6.65
CA ALA A 293 -2.21 10.95 6.41
C ALA A 293 -2.33 10.53 4.94
N TYR A 294 -1.37 9.71 4.49
CA TYR A 294 -1.34 9.08 3.17
C TYR A 294 -1.22 7.58 3.32
N ALA A 295 -2.12 6.83 2.68
CA ALA A 295 -2.06 5.38 2.59
C ALA A 295 -1.71 4.97 1.16
N ASP A 296 -0.66 4.16 0.97
CA ASP A 296 -0.14 3.74 -0.34
C ASP A 296 0.06 4.92 -1.33
N GLY A 297 0.41 6.10 -0.79
CA GLY A 297 0.63 7.33 -1.56
C GLY A 297 -0.63 8.16 -1.86
N GLU A 298 -1.82 7.73 -1.45
CA GLU A 298 -3.08 8.45 -1.62
C GLU A 298 -3.51 9.15 -0.31
N PRO A 299 -4.03 10.39 -0.36
CA PRO A 299 -4.45 11.09 0.84
C PRO A 299 -5.70 10.45 1.44
N VAL A 300 -5.67 10.14 2.73
CA VAL A 300 -6.81 9.54 3.42
C VAL A 300 -7.57 10.52 4.31
N GLY A 301 -6.95 11.61 4.73
CA GLY A 301 -7.59 12.67 5.53
C GLY A 301 -6.83 13.03 6.79
N VAL A 302 -7.52 13.73 7.70
CA VAL A 302 -6.98 14.21 8.98
C VAL A 302 -7.49 13.29 10.09
N GLY A 303 -6.60 12.98 11.07
CA GLY A 303 -6.88 12.11 12.21
C GLY A 303 -7.88 12.68 13.24
N PRO A 304 -8.03 11.97 14.37
CA PRO A 304 -7.18 10.86 14.85
C PRO A 304 -7.30 9.60 14.00
N PHE A 305 -6.19 8.87 13.89
CA PHE A 305 -6.08 7.65 13.10
C PHE A 305 -6.01 6.43 14.02
N GLU A 306 -6.87 5.45 13.79
CA GLU A 306 -6.80 4.12 14.39
C GLU A 306 -6.43 3.13 13.30
N VAL A 307 -5.29 2.49 13.42
CA VAL A 307 -4.79 1.52 12.46
C VAL A 307 -4.84 0.13 13.06
N SER A 308 -5.28 -0.85 12.30
CA SER A 308 -5.23 -2.25 12.69
C SER A 308 -4.72 -3.12 11.56
N VAL A 309 -4.08 -4.22 11.90
CA VAL A 309 -3.81 -5.28 10.94
C VAL A 309 -5.09 -6.06 10.67
N ALA A 310 -5.25 -6.52 9.43
CA ALA A 310 -6.25 -7.49 9.01
C ALA A 310 -5.51 -8.72 8.47
N PRO A 311 -5.25 -9.73 9.32
CA PRO A 311 -4.45 -10.89 8.95
C PRO A 311 -5.06 -11.68 7.80
N GLY A 312 -4.24 -12.03 6.80
CA GLY A 312 -4.64 -12.84 5.65
C GLY A 312 -5.74 -12.25 4.79
N ALA A 313 -6.01 -10.94 4.90
CA ALA A 313 -7.14 -10.28 4.22
C ALA A 313 -7.00 -10.23 2.69
N LEU A 314 -5.81 -10.46 2.15
CA LEU A 314 -5.54 -10.53 0.72
C LEU A 314 -5.07 -11.94 0.35
N ARG A 315 -5.66 -12.53 -0.68
CA ARG A 315 -5.21 -13.77 -1.31
C ARG A 315 -4.38 -13.45 -2.55
N LEU A 316 -3.05 -13.47 -2.41
CA LEU A 316 -2.13 -13.11 -3.48
C LEU A 316 -1.76 -14.32 -4.34
N LEU A 317 -1.92 -14.20 -5.64
CA LEU A 317 -1.48 -15.16 -6.66
C LEU A 317 -0.01 -14.89 -7.02
N ALA A 318 0.95 -15.42 -6.19
CA ALA A 318 2.37 -15.10 -6.27
C ALA A 318 3.29 -16.31 -6.20
#